data_bac9e3d32cfe1d73188edf0bdd9ceb52
#
_entry.id   bac9e3d32cfe1d73188edf0bdd9ceb52
#
_cell.length_a   1.000
_cell.length_b   1.000
_cell.length_c   1.000
_cell.angle_alpha   90.00
_cell.angle_beta   90.00
_cell.angle_gamma   90.00
#
_symmetry.space_group_name_H-M   'P 1'
#
loop_
_entity.id
_entity.type
_entity.pdbx_description
1 polymer ?
#
loop_
_entity_poly.entity_id
_entity_poly.type
_entity_poly.pdbx_seq_one_letter_code
_entity_poly.pdbx_strand_id
1 'polypeptide(L)'
;MFSGSLQGRAVAVKRLLQDFVTLAAREVSILQESDDHPNVIRYYYQESQANFLYIALELCPASLADIIESPDQFLEISAAFDPKRALRQITSGLRHLHSLKLVHRDIKPQNILISGAKRNGGKDRGHRMLISDFGLCKKLEVDQTSFLPTAHGAMAAGTVGWRAPEILRGEVSLVESTGDDSQSSRGSVGTVSGSSASGKPTRLTKLVDIFALGCLFYYTLTNGAHPFGDRFEREVNILKNMKNLEGLERFGEEGSEAVALIDSMLSTEALDRCAVSCSMCDVFSY
;
A
#
# COMPACT_ATOMS: atom_id res chain seq x y z
N MET A 1 -1.08 -17.68 -5.81
CA MET A 1 -2.45 -17.40 -6.29
C MET A 1 -2.81 -18.43 -7.34
N PHE A 2 -4.08 -18.85 -7.38
CA PHE A 2 -4.61 -19.83 -8.32
C PHE A 2 -5.90 -19.29 -8.92
N SER A 3 -6.27 -19.73 -10.13
CA SER A 3 -7.60 -19.50 -10.67
C SER A 3 -8.53 -20.62 -10.19
N GLY A 4 -9.77 -20.29 -9.84
CA GLY A 4 -10.78 -21.23 -9.36
C GLY A 4 -12.19 -20.83 -9.75
N SER A 5 -13.16 -21.63 -9.32
CA SER A 5 -14.59 -21.34 -9.51
C SER A 5 -15.33 -21.46 -8.18
N LEU A 6 -16.13 -20.44 -7.84
CA LEU A 6 -17.02 -20.42 -6.68
C LEU A 6 -18.46 -20.26 -7.17
N GLN A 7 -19.26 -21.31 -7.05
CA GLN A 7 -20.67 -21.32 -7.50
C GLN A 7 -20.83 -20.84 -8.96
N GLY A 8 -19.95 -21.29 -9.86
CA GLY A 8 -19.94 -20.91 -11.28
C GLY A 8 -19.30 -19.56 -11.59
N ARG A 9 -18.83 -18.81 -10.59
CA ARG A 9 -18.09 -17.57 -10.77
C ARG A 9 -16.60 -17.85 -10.79
N ALA A 10 -15.88 -17.31 -11.77
CA ALA A 10 -14.41 -17.32 -11.78
C ALA A 10 -13.87 -16.43 -10.63
N VAL A 11 -12.94 -16.98 -9.85
CA VAL A 11 -12.33 -16.32 -8.69
C VAL A 11 -10.83 -16.51 -8.66
N ALA A 12 -10.12 -15.56 -8.05
CA ALA A 12 -8.73 -15.74 -7.64
C ALA A 12 -8.73 -16.40 -6.24
N VAL A 13 -7.92 -17.45 -6.09
CA VAL A 13 -7.79 -18.18 -4.83
C VAL A 13 -6.41 -17.93 -4.23
N LYS A 14 -6.35 -17.25 -3.08
CA LYS A 14 -5.15 -17.09 -2.27
C LYS A 14 -5.07 -18.25 -1.28
N ARG A 15 -3.95 -18.99 -1.27
CA ARG A 15 -3.70 -20.07 -0.31
C ARG A 15 -2.65 -19.62 0.71
N LEU A 16 -2.97 -19.74 1.98
CA LEU A 16 -2.13 -19.40 3.11
C LEU A 16 -1.91 -20.64 3.99
N LEU A 17 -0.74 -20.78 4.58
CA LEU A 17 -0.46 -21.85 5.56
C LEU A 17 -1.18 -21.54 6.88
N GLN A 18 -1.75 -22.57 7.51
CA GLN A 18 -2.51 -22.45 8.73
C GLN A 18 -1.66 -22.10 9.96
N ASP A 19 -0.36 -22.37 9.94
CA ASP A 19 0.58 -21.93 10.99
C ASP A 19 0.65 -20.39 11.12
N PHE A 20 0.18 -19.66 10.10
CA PHE A 20 -0.03 -18.21 10.10
C PHE A 20 -1.50 -17.82 10.31
N VAL A 21 -2.30 -18.66 10.99
CA VAL A 21 -3.77 -18.49 11.17
C VAL A 21 -4.12 -17.12 11.73
N THR A 22 -3.37 -16.59 12.69
CA THR A 22 -3.65 -15.28 13.26
C THR A 22 -3.47 -14.14 12.24
N LEU A 23 -2.45 -14.22 11.38
CA LEU A 23 -2.21 -13.26 10.31
C LEU A 23 -3.26 -13.40 9.20
N ALA A 24 -3.59 -14.65 8.83
CA ALA A 24 -4.59 -14.96 7.82
C ALA A 24 -6.00 -14.56 8.25
N ALA A 25 -6.41 -14.87 9.48
CA ALA A 25 -7.70 -14.45 10.04
C ALA A 25 -7.83 -12.92 10.08
N ARG A 26 -6.74 -12.23 10.39
CA ARG A 26 -6.68 -10.78 10.38
C ARG A 26 -6.82 -10.21 8.96
N GLU A 27 -6.12 -10.77 7.97
CA GLU A 27 -6.27 -10.36 6.56
C GLU A 27 -7.71 -10.50 6.11
N VAL A 28 -8.38 -11.61 6.44
CA VAL A 28 -9.78 -11.84 6.10
C VAL A 28 -10.72 -10.86 6.81
N SER A 29 -10.51 -10.59 8.10
CA SER A 29 -11.31 -9.60 8.82
C SER A 29 -11.20 -8.20 8.18
N ILE A 30 -10.01 -7.82 7.76
CA ILE A 30 -9.78 -6.55 7.06
C ILE A 30 -10.47 -6.54 5.70
N LEU A 31 -10.36 -7.63 4.93
CA LEU A 31 -11.03 -7.78 3.64
C LEU A 31 -12.55 -7.66 3.78
N GLN A 32 -13.16 -8.34 4.75
CA GLN A 32 -14.59 -8.28 5.01
C GLN A 32 -15.08 -6.89 5.42
N GLU A 33 -14.27 -6.14 6.17
CA GLU A 33 -14.60 -4.78 6.60
C GLU A 33 -14.46 -3.76 5.47
N SER A 34 -13.51 -3.98 4.55
CA SER A 34 -13.12 -2.98 3.53
C SER A 34 -13.70 -3.23 2.13
N ASP A 35 -14.29 -4.39 1.86
CA ASP A 35 -14.68 -4.82 0.51
C ASP A 35 -15.94 -4.11 -0.05
N ASP A 36 -16.61 -3.26 0.74
CA ASP A 36 -17.78 -2.47 0.32
C ASP A 36 -17.39 -1.16 -0.39
N HIS A 37 -16.27 -1.17 -1.09
CA HIS A 37 -15.82 -0.01 -1.87
C HIS A 37 -15.42 -0.45 -3.30
N PRO A 38 -15.82 0.31 -4.35
CA PRO A 38 -15.57 -0.07 -5.74
C PRO A 38 -14.09 -0.16 -6.13
N ASN A 39 -13.18 0.44 -5.34
CA ASN A 39 -11.74 0.46 -5.58
C ASN A 39 -10.93 -0.33 -4.53
N VAL A 40 -11.58 -1.27 -3.87
CA VAL A 40 -10.95 -2.27 -3.01
C VAL A 40 -11.30 -3.66 -3.55
N ILE A 41 -10.37 -4.60 -3.46
CA ILE A 41 -10.58 -5.97 -3.94
C ILE A 41 -11.78 -6.62 -3.24
N ARG A 42 -12.67 -7.26 -4.00
CA ARG A 42 -13.84 -7.93 -3.45
C ARG A 42 -13.46 -9.26 -2.83
N TYR A 43 -13.87 -9.47 -1.58
CA TYR A 43 -13.83 -10.76 -0.89
C TYR A 43 -15.13 -11.53 -1.17
N TYR A 44 -15.03 -12.84 -1.39
CA TYR A 44 -16.20 -13.67 -1.63
C TYR A 44 -16.40 -14.75 -0.56
N TYR A 45 -15.33 -15.49 -0.23
CA TYR A 45 -15.43 -16.65 0.63
C TYR A 45 -14.07 -17.07 1.18
N GLN A 46 -14.10 -17.80 2.30
CA GLN A 46 -12.92 -18.48 2.81
C GLN A 46 -13.27 -19.91 3.20
N GLU A 47 -12.29 -20.80 3.10
CA GLU A 47 -12.38 -22.19 3.53
C GLU A 47 -11.06 -22.65 4.12
N SER A 48 -11.14 -23.38 5.25
CA SER A 48 -9.97 -24.04 5.83
C SER A 48 -10.01 -25.52 5.45
N GLN A 49 -8.96 -26.00 4.79
CA GLN A 49 -8.82 -27.40 4.42
C GLN A 49 -7.42 -27.89 4.74
N ALA A 50 -7.31 -28.96 5.54
CA ALA A 50 -6.05 -29.47 6.07
C ALA A 50 -5.23 -28.34 6.74
N ASN A 51 -4.00 -28.09 6.30
CA ASN A 51 -3.09 -27.10 6.84
C ASN A 51 -3.14 -25.75 6.10
N PHE A 52 -4.20 -25.50 5.32
CA PHE A 52 -4.31 -24.30 4.48
C PHE A 52 -5.62 -23.56 4.70
N LEU A 53 -5.54 -22.24 4.65
CA LEU A 53 -6.66 -21.33 4.46
C LEU A 53 -6.70 -20.89 3.00
N TYR A 54 -7.86 -21.07 2.37
CA TYR A 54 -8.14 -20.62 1.01
C TYR A 54 -9.06 -19.41 1.07
N ILE A 55 -8.71 -18.34 0.38
CA ILE A 55 -9.49 -17.11 0.31
C ILE A 55 -9.86 -16.87 -1.14
N ALA A 56 -11.15 -16.79 -1.44
CA ALA A 56 -11.68 -16.48 -2.77
C ALA A 56 -11.92 -14.98 -2.91
N LEU A 57 -11.27 -14.38 -3.90
CA LEU A 57 -11.29 -12.95 -4.21
C LEU A 57 -11.76 -12.69 -5.64
N GLU A 58 -12.05 -11.44 -5.97
CA GLU A 58 -12.32 -11.00 -7.34
C GLU A 58 -11.13 -11.37 -8.25
N LEU A 59 -11.42 -12.07 -9.35
CA LEU A 59 -10.41 -12.41 -10.35
C LEU A 59 -10.16 -11.19 -11.24
N CYS A 60 -8.93 -10.72 -11.21
CA CYS A 60 -8.47 -9.57 -12.01
C CYS A 60 -7.54 -10.04 -13.12
N PRO A 61 -7.71 -9.56 -14.37
CA PRO A 61 -6.89 -9.97 -15.51
C PRO A 61 -5.45 -9.46 -15.44
N ALA A 62 -5.19 -8.34 -14.77
CA ALA A 62 -3.87 -7.72 -14.70
C ALA A 62 -3.71 -6.86 -13.44
N SER A 63 -2.48 -6.50 -13.13
CA SER A 63 -2.11 -5.44 -12.20
C SER A 63 -1.72 -4.16 -12.96
N LEU A 64 -1.58 -3.05 -12.24
CA LEU A 64 -1.04 -1.80 -12.80
C LEU A 64 0.41 -1.99 -13.29
N ALA A 65 1.20 -2.81 -12.59
CA ALA A 65 2.55 -3.16 -13.04
C ALA A 65 2.52 -3.87 -14.40
N ASP A 66 1.63 -4.84 -14.56
CA ASP A 66 1.55 -5.63 -15.80
C ASP A 66 1.27 -4.76 -17.03
N ILE A 67 0.32 -3.83 -16.93
CA ILE A 67 -0.06 -2.97 -18.06
C ILE A 67 0.97 -1.88 -18.37
N ILE A 68 1.79 -1.47 -17.39
CA ILE A 68 2.84 -0.47 -17.58
C ILE A 68 4.14 -1.13 -18.05
N GLU A 69 4.52 -2.26 -17.45
CA GLU A 69 5.80 -2.94 -17.74
C GLU A 69 5.72 -3.88 -18.94
N SER A 70 4.52 -4.38 -19.26
CA SER A 70 4.29 -5.35 -20.35
C SER A 70 3.00 -5.06 -21.13
N PRO A 71 2.83 -3.83 -21.68
CA PRO A 71 1.58 -3.40 -22.31
C PRO A 71 1.16 -4.29 -23.48
N ASP A 72 2.10 -4.86 -24.20
CA ASP A 72 1.85 -5.74 -25.35
C ASP A 72 1.14 -7.05 -24.96
N GLN A 73 1.26 -7.49 -23.71
CA GLN A 73 0.56 -8.68 -23.22
C GLN A 73 -0.90 -8.36 -22.82
N PHE A 74 -1.23 -7.07 -22.62
CA PHE A 74 -2.52 -6.60 -22.13
C PHE A 74 -3.12 -5.50 -23.01
N LEU A 75 -3.00 -5.64 -24.35
CA LEU A 75 -3.32 -4.60 -25.35
C LEU A 75 -4.68 -3.90 -25.14
N GLU A 76 -5.74 -4.68 -24.91
CA GLU A 76 -7.09 -4.11 -24.73
C GLU A 76 -7.19 -3.22 -23.49
N ILE A 77 -6.57 -3.66 -22.38
CA ILE A 77 -6.58 -2.94 -21.10
C ILE A 77 -5.68 -1.70 -21.21
N SER A 78 -4.48 -1.86 -21.79
CA SER A 78 -3.50 -0.79 -21.92
C SER A 78 -4.00 0.31 -22.87
N ALA A 79 -4.69 -0.05 -23.95
CA ALA A 79 -5.28 0.91 -24.88
C ALA A 79 -6.43 1.74 -24.25
N ALA A 80 -7.16 1.16 -23.28
CA ALA A 80 -8.24 1.82 -22.57
C ALA A 80 -7.79 2.48 -21.24
N PHE A 81 -6.49 2.44 -20.94
CA PHE A 81 -5.95 2.94 -19.67
C PHE A 81 -5.85 4.46 -19.67
N ASP A 82 -6.52 5.08 -18.69
CA ASP A 82 -6.42 6.51 -18.39
C ASP A 82 -5.70 6.68 -17.02
N PRO A 83 -4.48 7.21 -17.02
CA PRO A 83 -3.69 7.39 -15.80
C PRO A 83 -4.39 8.25 -14.75
N LYS A 84 -5.04 9.36 -15.15
CA LYS A 84 -5.71 10.28 -14.23
C LYS A 84 -6.90 9.61 -13.55
N ARG A 85 -7.73 8.90 -14.34
CA ARG A 85 -8.85 8.12 -13.82
C ARG A 85 -8.35 7.01 -12.88
N ALA A 86 -7.26 6.33 -13.22
CA ALA A 86 -6.66 5.29 -12.39
C ALA A 86 -6.22 5.86 -11.03
N LEU A 87 -5.50 6.96 -11.02
CA LEU A 87 -5.01 7.61 -9.79
C LEU A 87 -6.16 8.10 -8.90
N ARG A 88 -7.23 8.67 -9.48
CA ARG A 88 -8.46 9.03 -8.73
C ARG A 88 -9.08 7.82 -8.04
N GLN A 89 -9.18 6.69 -8.74
CA GLN A 89 -9.76 5.47 -8.21
C GLN A 89 -8.90 4.88 -7.08
N ILE A 90 -7.58 4.83 -7.25
CA ILE A 90 -6.64 4.36 -6.23
C ILE A 90 -6.73 5.24 -4.98
N THR A 91 -6.73 6.57 -5.17
CA THR A 91 -6.87 7.54 -4.07
C THR A 91 -8.20 7.36 -3.33
N SER A 92 -9.30 7.13 -4.06
CA SER A 92 -10.62 6.88 -3.46
C SER A 92 -10.62 5.60 -2.62
N GLY A 93 -10.02 4.51 -3.12
CA GLY A 93 -9.86 3.27 -2.38
C GLY A 93 -9.02 3.44 -1.11
N LEU A 94 -7.88 4.12 -1.21
CA LEU A 94 -7.02 4.37 -0.06
C LEU A 94 -7.69 5.26 0.99
N ARG A 95 -8.42 6.29 0.56
CA ARG A 95 -9.22 7.14 1.46
C ARG A 95 -10.26 6.33 2.22
N HIS A 96 -10.93 5.38 1.56
CA HIS A 96 -11.86 4.46 2.21
C HIS A 96 -11.15 3.63 3.29
N LEU A 97 -10.01 3.00 2.97
CA LEU A 97 -9.22 2.24 3.96
C LEU A 97 -8.82 3.11 5.16
N HIS A 98 -8.33 4.32 4.89
CA HIS A 98 -7.95 5.26 5.96
C HIS A 98 -9.14 5.74 6.81
N SER A 99 -10.35 5.80 6.27
CA SER A 99 -11.58 6.10 7.03
C SER A 99 -11.94 4.98 8.00
N LEU A 100 -11.66 3.73 7.63
CA LEU A 100 -11.78 2.54 8.47
C LEU A 100 -10.62 2.35 9.45
N LYS A 101 -9.72 3.34 9.57
CA LYS A 101 -8.49 3.25 10.39
C LYS A 101 -7.52 2.15 9.93
N LEU A 102 -7.58 1.75 8.67
CA LEU A 102 -6.68 0.76 8.08
C LEU A 102 -5.50 1.46 7.40
N VAL A 103 -4.28 1.02 7.73
CA VAL A 103 -3.03 1.45 7.07
C VAL A 103 -2.51 0.27 6.27
N HIS A 104 -2.38 0.44 4.95
CA HIS A 104 -2.09 -0.65 4.01
C HIS A 104 -0.64 -1.14 4.11
N ARG A 105 0.33 -0.22 4.13
CA ARG A 105 1.78 -0.41 4.28
C ARG A 105 2.50 -1.08 3.11
N ASP A 106 1.81 -1.45 2.04
CA ASP A 106 2.44 -2.04 0.83
C ASP A 106 1.76 -1.55 -0.46
N ILE A 107 1.50 -0.25 -0.56
CA ILE A 107 1.01 0.39 -1.79
C ILE A 107 2.13 0.37 -2.83
N LYS A 108 1.89 -0.30 -3.97
CA LYS A 108 2.80 -0.44 -5.11
C LYS A 108 2.03 -0.91 -6.35
N PRO A 109 2.58 -0.79 -7.56
CA PRO A 109 1.88 -1.13 -8.81
C PRO A 109 1.37 -2.59 -8.86
N GLN A 110 2.11 -3.54 -8.27
CA GLN A 110 1.73 -4.96 -8.23
C GLN A 110 0.48 -5.22 -7.36
N ASN A 111 0.22 -4.36 -6.38
CA ASN A 111 -0.92 -4.48 -5.46
C ASN A 111 -2.12 -3.64 -5.89
N ILE A 112 -2.04 -2.96 -7.03
CA ILE A 112 -3.17 -2.31 -7.69
C ILE A 112 -3.62 -3.22 -8.82
N LEU A 113 -4.74 -3.90 -8.62
CA LEU A 113 -5.30 -4.81 -9.60
C LEU A 113 -6.32 -4.10 -10.49
N ILE A 114 -6.48 -4.62 -11.69
CA ILE A 114 -7.40 -4.08 -12.70
C ILE A 114 -8.55 -5.06 -12.86
N SER A 115 -9.78 -4.61 -12.57
CA SER A 115 -10.97 -5.47 -12.70
C SER A 115 -11.23 -5.83 -14.17
N GLY A 116 -11.89 -6.95 -14.41
CA GLY A 116 -12.50 -7.21 -15.71
C GLY A 116 -13.54 -6.14 -16.07
N ALA A 117 -13.66 -5.82 -17.35
CA ALA A 117 -14.70 -4.91 -17.82
C ALA A 117 -16.10 -5.51 -17.53
N LYS A 118 -16.95 -4.75 -16.83
CA LYS A 118 -18.34 -5.16 -16.59
C LYS A 118 -19.24 -4.54 -17.64
N ARG A 119 -19.89 -5.38 -18.45
CA ARG A 119 -20.99 -4.99 -19.33
C ARG A 119 -22.32 -5.15 -18.58
N ASN A 120 -22.91 -4.06 -18.13
CA ASN A 120 -24.28 -4.05 -17.60
C ASN A 120 -25.15 -3.21 -18.52
N GLY A 121 -26.14 -3.84 -19.18
CA GLY A 121 -27.17 -3.13 -19.97
C GLY A 121 -26.62 -2.28 -21.11
N GLY A 122 -25.55 -2.70 -21.78
CA GLY A 122 -24.99 -2.04 -22.96
C GLY A 122 -24.05 -0.85 -22.67
N LYS A 123 -23.87 -0.43 -21.43
CA LYS A 123 -22.87 0.57 -21.06
C LYS A 123 -21.62 -0.13 -20.54
N ASP A 124 -20.51 0.01 -21.23
CA ASP A 124 -19.20 -0.40 -20.74
C ASP A 124 -18.81 0.55 -19.59
N ARG A 125 -18.68 0.01 -18.39
CA ARG A 125 -18.22 0.78 -17.22
C ARG A 125 -16.70 0.90 -17.18
N GLY A 126 -16.00 0.29 -18.11
CA GLY A 126 -14.54 0.25 -18.15
C GLY A 126 -13.94 -0.54 -16.98
N HIS A 127 -12.63 -0.58 -16.96
CA HIS A 127 -11.86 -1.22 -15.91
C HIS A 127 -11.83 -0.35 -14.65
N ARG A 128 -11.77 -1.01 -13.48
CA ARG A 128 -11.61 -0.34 -12.18
C ARG A 128 -10.24 -0.71 -11.60
N MET A 129 -9.60 0.25 -10.94
CA MET A 129 -8.42 0.02 -10.11
C MET A 129 -8.86 -0.45 -8.73
N LEU A 130 -8.26 -1.53 -8.24
CA LEU A 130 -8.59 -2.19 -6.98
C LEU A 130 -7.34 -2.30 -6.12
N ILE A 131 -7.37 -1.74 -4.91
CA ILE A 131 -6.31 -1.98 -3.91
C ILE A 131 -6.46 -3.41 -3.40
N SER A 132 -5.37 -4.15 -3.36
CA SER A 132 -5.32 -5.57 -2.98
C SER A 132 -4.13 -5.88 -2.09
N ASP A 133 -4.06 -7.10 -1.56
CA ASP A 133 -3.01 -7.65 -0.69
C ASP A 133 -2.89 -6.94 0.67
N PHE A 134 -3.76 -7.33 1.58
CA PHE A 134 -3.85 -6.79 2.94
C PHE A 134 -2.96 -7.52 3.97
N GLY A 135 -2.03 -8.38 3.51
CA GLY A 135 -1.16 -9.16 4.40
C GLY A 135 -0.30 -8.33 5.34
N LEU A 136 0.02 -7.10 4.95
CA LEU A 136 0.78 -6.15 5.78
C LEU A 136 -0.11 -5.07 6.44
N CYS A 137 -1.42 -5.07 6.20
CA CYS A 137 -2.31 -4.03 6.69
C CYS A 137 -2.36 -3.98 8.23
N LYS A 138 -2.45 -2.78 8.79
CA LYS A 138 -2.59 -2.53 10.23
C LYS A 138 -3.84 -1.73 10.52
N LYS A 139 -4.70 -2.25 11.38
CA LYS A 139 -5.84 -1.50 11.94
C LYS A 139 -5.37 -0.68 13.14
N LEU A 140 -5.74 0.59 13.17
CA LEU A 140 -5.53 1.48 14.30
C LEU A 140 -6.73 1.35 15.25
N GLU A 141 -6.48 1.33 16.57
CA GLU A 141 -7.53 1.39 17.58
C GLU A 141 -8.31 2.71 17.51
N VAL A 142 -9.49 2.75 18.12
CA VAL A 142 -10.42 3.88 18.00
C VAL A 142 -9.78 5.22 18.35
N ASP A 143 -8.94 5.24 19.41
CA ASP A 143 -8.25 6.44 19.89
C ASP A 143 -6.82 6.59 19.37
N GLN A 144 -6.38 5.68 18.46
CA GLN A 144 -5.04 5.69 17.89
C GLN A 144 -5.02 6.40 16.53
N THR A 145 -4.11 7.34 16.38
CA THR A 145 -3.76 7.95 15.09
C THR A 145 -2.47 7.37 14.51
N SER A 146 -1.77 6.53 15.28
CA SER A 146 -0.46 5.97 14.94
C SER A 146 -0.26 4.62 15.62
N PHE A 147 0.70 3.84 15.14
CA PHE A 147 1.05 2.53 15.70
C PHE A 147 2.56 2.39 15.88
N LEU A 148 2.95 1.53 16.84
CA LEU A 148 4.34 1.10 16.97
C LEU A 148 4.55 -0.11 16.07
N PRO A 149 5.65 -0.18 15.33
CA PRO A 149 6.00 -1.38 14.60
C PRO A 149 6.32 -2.51 15.57
N THR A 150 5.82 -3.68 15.29
CA THR A 150 6.15 -4.89 16.05
C THR A 150 7.49 -5.45 15.59
N ALA A 151 8.26 -6.06 16.50
CA ALA A 151 9.61 -6.59 16.27
C ALA A 151 9.72 -7.50 15.03
N HIS A 152 8.67 -8.24 14.70
CA HIS A 152 8.61 -9.13 13.53
C HIS A 152 8.18 -8.46 12.23
N GLY A 153 7.80 -7.18 12.23
CA GLY A 153 7.22 -6.52 11.06
C GLY A 153 7.83 -5.18 10.67
N ALA A 154 8.61 -4.55 11.53
CA ALA A 154 9.02 -3.17 11.32
C ALA A 154 10.09 -3.00 10.23
N MET A 155 11.14 -3.80 10.26
CA MET A 155 12.20 -3.74 9.23
C MET A 155 11.80 -4.43 7.92
N ALA A 156 10.79 -5.31 7.97
CA ALA A 156 10.32 -6.06 6.80
C ALA A 156 9.01 -5.52 6.21
N ALA A 157 8.35 -4.56 6.87
CA ALA A 157 7.06 -4.05 6.41
C ALA A 157 7.20 -3.22 5.12
N GLY A 158 6.54 -3.67 4.06
CA GLY A 158 6.53 -3.04 2.76
C GLY A 158 7.63 -3.54 1.81
N THR A 159 7.47 -3.19 0.55
CA THR A 159 8.36 -3.60 -0.54
C THR A 159 9.54 -2.64 -0.68
N VAL A 160 10.73 -3.20 -0.90
CA VAL A 160 11.96 -2.44 -1.15
C VAL A 160 11.73 -1.39 -2.25
N GLY A 161 12.12 -0.14 -1.96
CA GLY A 161 11.98 0.99 -2.86
C GLY A 161 10.62 1.70 -2.83
N TRP A 162 9.63 1.20 -2.05
CA TRP A 162 8.29 1.81 -1.87
C TRP A 162 8.03 2.25 -0.43
N ARG A 163 9.01 2.02 0.46
CA ARG A 163 8.93 2.33 1.89
C ARG A 163 9.17 3.81 2.15
N ALA A 164 8.39 4.37 3.05
CA ALA A 164 8.58 5.75 3.51
C ALA A 164 9.91 5.90 4.30
N PRO A 165 10.53 7.11 4.29
CA PRO A 165 11.82 7.36 4.94
C PRO A 165 11.85 6.98 6.42
N GLU A 166 10.77 7.22 7.18
CA GLU A 166 10.66 6.88 8.60
C GLU A 166 10.69 5.37 8.85
N ILE A 167 10.25 4.55 7.88
CA ILE A 167 10.38 3.09 7.94
C ILE A 167 11.83 2.68 7.70
N LEU A 168 12.52 3.31 6.73
CA LEU A 168 13.88 2.98 6.35
C LEU A 168 14.91 3.41 7.40
N ARG A 169 14.69 4.55 8.07
CA ARG A 169 15.59 5.05 9.11
C ARG A 169 15.63 4.16 10.34
N GLY A 170 14.72 3.20 10.45
CA GLY A 170 14.61 2.38 11.64
C GLY A 170 14.30 3.20 12.90
N GLU A 171 13.74 4.40 12.75
CA GLU A 171 13.30 5.29 13.82
C GLU A 171 12.19 4.69 14.67
N VAL A 172 11.97 3.44 14.40
CA VAL A 172 11.03 2.56 14.99
C VAL A 172 11.72 1.75 16.06
N SER A 173 11.76 2.25 17.28
CA SER A 173 12.22 1.47 18.44
C SER A 173 11.38 0.20 18.56
N LEU A 174 12.05 -0.94 18.46
CA LEU A 174 11.50 -2.24 18.79
C LEU A 174 11.28 -2.31 20.31
N VAL A 175 10.17 -1.78 20.80
CA VAL A 175 9.74 -2.03 22.17
C VAL A 175 9.09 -3.40 22.15
N GLU A 176 9.81 -4.40 22.61
CA GLU A 176 9.22 -5.68 23.00
C GLU A 176 8.18 -5.38 24.09
N SER A 177 6.91 -5.54 23.76
CA SER A 177 5.87 -5.69 24.77
C SER A 177 5.95 -7.12 25.30
N THR A 178 6.89 -7.36 26.18
CA THR A 178 6.79 -8.50 27.10
C THR A 178 5.69 -8.15 28.10
N GLY A 179 4.47 -8.46 27.75
CA GLY A 179 3.43 -8.64 28.73
C GLY A 179 3.66 -9.99 29.40
N ASP A 180 4.34 -10.00 30.52
CA ASP A 180 4.15 -11.00 31.54
C ASP A 180 4.50 -10.38 32.91
N ASP A 181 3.46 -10.25 33.72
CA ASP A 181 3.59 -10.02 35.16
C ASP A 181 4.18 -11.26 35.81
N SER A 182 5.45 -11.24 36.18
CA SER A 182 5.90 -11.95 37.36
C SER A 182 7.30 -11.49 37.79
N GLN A 183 7.33 -11.14 39.05
CA GLN A 183 8.45 -10.72 39.88
C GLN A 183 9.68 -11.60 39.75
N SER A 184 10.79 -10.99 39.78
CA SER A 184 11.88 -11.12 40.78
C SER A 184 13.29 -11.25 40.22
N SER A 185 14.14 -10.43 40.83
CA SER A 185 15.54 -10.65 41.21
C SER A 185 16.68 -10.40 40.22
N ARG A 186 17.36 -9.30 40.53
CA ARG A 186 18.82 -9.07 40.68
C ARG A 186 19.79 -9.79 39.73
N GLY A 187 20.63 -8.99 39.06
CA GLY A 187 21.94 -9.44 38.56
C GLY A 187 22.58 -8.46 37.58
N SER A 188 23.25 -7.51 38.07
CA SER A 188 24.58 -6.91 37.78
C SER A 188 25.21 -6.96 36.39
N VAL A 189 25.56 -5.78 35.89
CA VAL A 189 26.79 -5.31 35.23
C VAL A 189 27.04 -5.70 33.78
N GLY A 190 27.08 -4.67 32.95
CA GLY A 190 27.66 -4.69 31.61
C GLY A 190 27.50 -3.31 30.92
N THR A 191 28.35 -2.36 31.35
CA THR A 191 28.47 -1.03 30.77
C THR A 191 29.04 -1.11 29.37
N VAL A 192 28.28 -0.71 28.34
CA VAL A 192 28.86 -0.25 27.09
C VAL A 192 28.22 1.11 26.76
N SER A 193 29.06 2.14 26.86
CA SER A 193 28.77 3.52 26.53
C SER A 193 28.52 3.65 25.03
N GLY A 194 27.30 3.98 24.64
CA GLY A 194 26.93 4.37 23.28
C GLY A 194 25.90 5.49 23.38
N SER A 195 26.29 6.66 22.94
CA SER A 195 25.60 7.94 22.84
C SER A 195 24.07 7.89 22.88
N SER A 196 23.53 8.49 23.93
CA SER A 196 22.11 8.73 24.15
C SER A 196 21.55 9.74 23.15
N ALA A 197 20.92 9.26 22.09
CA ALA A 197 19.87 9.99 21.43
C ALA A 197 18.56 9.65 22.15
N SER A 198 18.08 10.55 23.01
CA SER A 198 16.79 10.44 23.69
C SER A 198 15.65 10.74 22.69
N GLY A 199 15.44 9.88 21.72
CA GLY A 199 14.33 9.94 20.79
C GLY A 199 13.18 9.09 21.31
N LYS A 200 12.00 9.68 21.54
CA LYS A 200 10.77 8.90 21.69
C LYS A 200 10.60 8.03 20.44
N PRO A 201 10.16 6.77 20.60
CA PRO A 201 9.97 5.88 19.45
C PRO A 201 9.02 6.51 18.45
N THR A 202 9.47 6.68 17.21
CA THR A 202 8.66 7.27 16.14
C THR A 202 7.50 6.34 15.82
N ARG A 203 6.29 6.83 15.97
CA ARG A 203 5.07 6.08 15.67
C ARG A 203 4.74 6.23 14.18
N LEU A 204 4.46 5.12 13.54
CA LEU A 204 4.02 5.09 12.15
C LEU A 204 2.53 5.48 12.05
N THR A 205 2.21 6.23 11.02
CA THR A 205 0.85 6.70 10.75
C THR A 205 0.39 6.29 9.36
N LYS A 206 -0.83 6.61 8.98
CA LYS A 206 -1.34 6.45 7.61
C LYS A 206 -0.52 7.22 6.56
N LEU A 207 0.35 8.12 6.97
CA LEU A 207 1.21 8.92 6.09
C LEU A 207 2.30 8.08 5.38
N VAL A 208 2.59 6.86 5.86
CA VAL A 208 3.44 5.92 5.13
C VAL A 208 2.82 5.49 3.81
N ASP A 209 1.50 5.35 3.77
CA ASP A 209 0.76 5.03 2.54
C ASP A 209 0.73 6.23 1.58
N ILE A 210 0.74 7.47 2.10
CA ILE A 210 0.79 8.68 1.27
C ILE A 210 2.12 8.77 0.53
N PHE A 211 3.23 8.48 1.20
CA PHE A 211 4.54 8.42 0.54
C PHE A 211 4.55 7.40 -0.61
N ALA A 212 4.09 6.18 -0.33
CA ALA A 212 4.01 5.12 -1.34
C ALA A 212 3.08 5.50 -2.50
N LEU A 213 1.95 6.17 -2.20
CA LEU A 213 1.02 6.69 -3.21
C LEU A 213 1.68 7.78 -4.07
N GLY A 214 2.51 8.67 -3.50
CA GLY A 214 3.29 9.66 -4.23
C GLY A 214 4.26 9.01 -5.24
N CYS A 215 4.97 7.96 -4.82
CA CYS A 215 5.79 7.16 -5.73
C CYS A 215 4.95 6.52 -6.86
N LEU A 216 3.76 6.01 -6.50
CA LEU A 216 2.84 5.38 -7.46
C LEU A 216 2.26 6.39 -8.45
N PHE A 217 1.99 7.63 -8.03
CA PHE A 217 1.56 8.71 -8.91
C PHE A 217 2.59 8.98 -9.98
N TYR A 218 3.84 9.22 -9.56
CA TYR A 218 4.92 9.46 -10.50
C TYR A 218 5.13 8.27 -11.45
N TYR A 219 5.17 7.05 -10.93
CA TYR A 219 5.30 5.83 -11.71
C TYR A 219 4.21 5.71 -12.79
N THR A 220 2.96 5.98 -12.42
CA THR A 220 1.82 5.88 -13.33
C THR A 220 1.86 6.96 -14.42
N LEU A 221 2.16 8.20 -14.04
CA LEU A 221 2.21 9.33 -14.97
C LEU A 221 3.43 9.28 -15.89
N THR A 222 4.54 8.69 -15.46
CA THR A 222 5.78 8.58 -16.26
C THR A 222 5.92 7.23 -16.97
N ASN A 223 4.88 6.38 -16.92
CA ASN A 223 4.87 5.07 -17.53
C ASN A 223 6.01 4.16 -17.06
N GLY A 224 6.19 4.07 -15.74
CA GLY A 224 7.09 3.10 -15.11
C GLY A 224 8.36 3.67 -14.49
N ALA A 225 8.64 4.98 -14.64
CA ALA A 225 9.76 5.58 -13.92
C ALA A 225 9.47 5.70 -12.41
N HIS A 226 10.52 5.66 -11.59
CA HIS A 226 10.39 5.82 -10.16
C HIS A 226 11.03 7.14 -9.70
N PRO A 227 10.41 7.95 -8.80
CA PRO A 227 10.93 9.27 -8.46
C PRO A 227 12.30 9.23 -7.76
N PHE A 228 12.68 8.07 -7.21
CA PHE A 228 13.97 7.87 -6.55
C PHE A 228 14.93 7.00 -7.39
N GLY A 229 14.73 6.91 -8.70
CA GLY A 229 15.67 6.28 -9.64
C GLY A 229 15.60 4.75 -9.66
N ASP A 230 16.75 4.16 -9.93
CA ASP A 230 16.88 2.73 -10.15
C ASP A 230 16.61 1.88 -8.90
N ARG A 231 16.19 0.63 -9.12
CA ARG A 231 15.80 -0.31 -8.08
C ARG A 231 16.86 -0.47 -6.97
N PHE A 232 18.13 -0.42 -7.32
CA PHE A 232 19.23 -0.62 -6.38
C PHE A 232 19.56 0.62 -5.54
N GLU A 233 19.19 1.81 -6.01
CA GLU A 233 19.52 3.09 -5.38
C GLU A 233 18.35 3.71 -4.64
N ARG A 234 17.11 3.23 -4.89
CA ARG A 234 15.87 3.85 -4.38
C ARG A 234 15.88 4.12 -2.89
N GLU A 235 16.23 3.14 -2.07
CA GLU A 235 16.19 3.31 -0.61
C GLU A 235 17.24 4.31 -0.11
N VAL A 236 18.41 4.32 -0.73
CA VAL A 236 19.45 5.33 -0.43
C VAL A 236 19.00 6.72 -0.86
N ASN A 237 18.38 6.84 -2.03
CA ASN A 237 17.88 8.11 -2.56
C ASN A 237 16.68 8.61 -1.74
N ILE A 238 15.80 7.72 -1.27
CA ILE A 238 14.69 8.04 -0.35
C ILE A 238 15.25 8.63 0.95
N LEU A 239 16.23 7.96 1.56
CA LEU A 239 16.86 8.44 2.81
C LEU A 239 17.57 9.78 2.65
N LYS A 240 18.18 10.03 1.48
CA LYS A 240 18.86 11.28 1.15
C LYS A 240 17.94 12.35 0.56
N ASN A 241 16.65 12.05 0.38
CA ASN A 241 15.69 12.91 -0.32
C ASN A 241 16.13 13.31 -1.75
N MET A 242 16.83 12.40 -2.43
CA MET A 242 17.30 12.62 -3.81
C MET A 242 16.22 12.11 -4.77
N LYS A 243 15.21 12.94 -5.03
CA LYS A 243 14.13 12.64 -5.96
C LYS A 243 14.28 13.40 -7.27
N ASN A 244 13.89 12.78 -8.36
CA ASN A 244 13.75 13.39 -9.68
C ASN A 244 12.27 13.32 -10.09
N LEU A 245 11.66 14.47 -10.37
CA LEU A 245 10.27 14.62 -10.81
C LEU A 245 10.16 15.13 -12.25
N GLU A 246 11.22 15.02 -13.04
CA GLU A 246 11.22 15.34 -14.48
C GLU A 246 10.26 14.44 -15.26
N GLY A 247 9.89 14.88 -16.47
CA GLY A 247 9.02 14.11 -17.38
C GLY A 247 7.52 14.33 -17.17
N LEU A 248 7.13 15.18 -16.22
CA LEU A 248 5.74 15.59 -16.02
C LEU A 248 5.39 16.86 -16.80
N GLU A 249 6.37 17.58 -17.34
CA GLU A 249 6.22 18.81 -18.14
C GLU A 249 5.35 18.59 -19.37
N ARG A 250 5.30 17.35 -19.89
CA ARG A 250 4.46 16.95 -21.03
C ARG A 250 2.96 17.16 -20.80
N PHE A 251 2.53 17.34 -19.56
CA PHE A 251 1.15 17.63 -19.19
C PHE A 251 0.83 19.13 -19.09
N GLY A 252 1.80 20.02 -19.44
CA GLY A 252 1.61 21.48 -19.40
C GLY A 252 1.36 22.00 -17.98
N GLU A 253 0.33 22.84 -17.80
CA GLU A 253 -0.03 23.41 -16.49
C GLU A 253 -0.36 22.33 -15.46
N GLU A 254 -1.11 21.30 -15.85
CA GLU A 254 -1.41 20.16 -14.98
C GLU A 254 -0.14 19.39 -14.54
N GLY A 255 0.93 19.42 -15.33
CA GLY A 255 2.22 18.85 -14.98
C GLY A 255 2.85 19.55 -13.78
N SER A 256 2.78 20.88 -13.73
CA SER A 256 3.27 21.67 -12.59
C SER A 256 2.48 21.38 -11.31
N GLU A 257 1.16 21.24 -11.41
CA GLU A 257 0.31 20.87 -10.28
C GLU A 257 0.61 19.44 -9.80
N ALA A 258 0.81 18.51 -10.75
CA ALA A 258 1.18 17.13 -10.43
C ALA A 258 2.54 17.06 -9.74
N VAL A 259 3.55 17.83 -10.19
CA VAL A 259 4.86 17.94 -9.52
C VAL A 259 4.69 18.43 -8.10
N ALA A 260 3.98 19.55 -7.88
CA ALA A 260 3.78 20.11 -6.55
C ALA A 260 3.08 19.13 -5.61
N LEU A 261 2.04 18.43 -6.09
CA LEU A 261 1.32 17.42 -5.33
C LEU A 261 2.24 16.23 -4.98
N ILE A 262 2.92 15.65 -5.96
CA ILE A 262 3.80 14.50 -5.74
C ILE A 262 4.96 14.89 -4.81
N ASP A 263 5.55 16.07 -4.98
CA ASP A 263 6.61 16.56 -4.09
C ASP A 263 6.16 16.64 -2.63
N SER A 264 4.97 17.18 -2.40
CA SER A 264 4.32 17.23 -1.08
C SER A 264 4.08 15.82 -0.48
N MET A 265 3.62 14.86 -1.30
CA MET A 265 3.41 13.46 -0.87
C MET A 265 4.72 12.76 -0.51
N LEU A 266 5.82 13.13 -1.17
CA LEU A 266 7.15 12.57 -1.01
C LEU A 266 8.00 13.33 0.01
N SER A 267 7.41 14.21 0.82
CA SER A 267 8.13 14.88 1.90
C SER A 267 8.81 13.87 2.83
N THR A 268 10.05 14.18 3.20
CA THR A 268 10.85 13.36 4.12
C THR A 268 10.21 13.29 5.51
N GLU A 269 9.66 14.41 5.95
CA GLU A 269 8.93 14.48 7.22
C GLU A 269 7.48 14.08 7.01
N ALA A 270 7.03 13.05 7.75
CA ALA A 270 5.70 12.49 7.57
C ALA A 270 4.57 13.51 7.78
N LEU A 271 4.72 14.43 8.74
CA LEU A 271 3.71 15.43 9.06
C LEU A 271 3.54 16.51 8.00
N ASP A 272 4.56 16.71 7.14
CA ASP A 272 4.52 17.68 6.04
C ASP A 272 3.83 17.12 4.79
N ARG A 273 3.52 15.83 4.77
CA ARG A 273 2.78 15.21 3.65
C ARG A 273 1.33 15.62 3.67
N CYS A 274 0.80 15.97 2.49
CA CYS A 274 -0.63 16.27 2.35
C CYS A 274 -1.50 15.07 2.76
N ALA A 275 -2.62 15.33 3.43
CA ALA A 275 -3.60 14.30 3.74
C ALA A 275 -4.38 13.90 2.46
N VAL A 276 -4.82 12.63 2.36
CA VAL A 276 -5.64 12.13 1.24
C VAL A 276 -6.94 12.93 1.03
N SER A 277 -7.35 13.72 2.01
CA SER A 277 -8.59 14.51 2.00
C SER A 277 -8.47 15.88 1.33
N CYS A 278 -7.27 16.39 1.13
CA CYS A 278 -7.06 17.75 0.65
C CYS A 278 -6.51 17.72 -0.78
N SER A 279 -7.24 18.26 -1.75
CA SER A 279 -6.84 18.56 -3.13
C SER A 279 -6.45 17.43 -4.09
N MET A 280 -6.22 16.18 -3.66
CA MET A 280 -5.89 15.08 -4.59
C MET A 280 -7.01 14.73 -5.58
N CYS A 281 -8.28 14.98 -5.20
CA CYS A 281 -9.41 14.78 -6.12
C CYS A 281 -9.56 15.95 -7.11
N ASP A 282 -9.05 17.14 -6.75
CA ASP A 282 -9.28 18.37 -7.53
C ASP A 282 -8.25 18.55 -8.64
N VAL A 283 -7.00 18.14 -8.43
CA VAL A 283 -5.91 18.24 -9.44
C VAL A 283 -6.19 17.44 -10.72
N PHE A 284 -7.03 16.40 -10.64
CA PHE A 284 -7.41 15.59 -11.81
C PHE A 284 -8.93 15.64 -12.10
N SER A 285 -9.65 16.71 -11.66
CA SER A 285 -11.12 16.79 -11.73
C SER A 285 -11.67 17.36 -13.03
N TYR A 286 -10.83 17.72 -14.00
CA TYR A 286 -11.23 18.24 -15.32
C TYR A 286 -11.04 17.23 -16.44
#